data_e63e11e0f9b851819885e14d92dcba7b
#
_entry.id   e63e11e0f9b851819885e14d92dcba7b
#
_cell.length_a   1.000
_cell.length_b   1.000
_cell.length_c   1.000
_cell.angle_alpha   90.00
_cell.angle_beta   90.00
_cell.angle_gamma   90.00
#
_symmetry.space_group_name_H-M   'P 1'
#
loop_
_entity.id
_entity.type
_entity.pdbx_description
1 polymer ?
#
loop_
_entity_poly.entity_id
_entity_poly.type
_entity_poly.pdbx_seq_one_letter_code
_entity_poly.pdbx_strand_id
1 'polypeptide(L)'
;FFQAEDGIRDSQESRGLGDVYKRQIKDCSFGGQYPVAALIVYEKNTGKYGIKLGCHPDFGVAIERTLTEATQGQDLAEYSKRSSVDFTNNHVDEWKNIYNSYKFGMGQYPYQLFSKNPTYAFTPVEDVSGMDNWEILHRWIGKITNAGYDVMIRDVSYLGFPSFHIIIPGLSEMVYPSDLQFRATNTRYYVSNILRDCPEKINAKNSKLFISTMEYFLGNAYENTMESYYGVVNPEDVPCEKIYCGCAYFIAMNYVLRGEYSKASEKMDYIMYMADEGISKDLINKSEFSFLQAVKYYVSAMASIDNHEIVMEYLRTLFDEYICNRVDDIFIDQRNVIIKQYPCLTKNSITNREKYSGLYESISQYTYALRTRQMADIIEQSELSKFVD
;
A
#
# COMPACT_ATOMS: atom_id res chain seq x y z
N PHE A 1 29.06 19.31 -14.60
CA PHE A 1 29.42 18.14 -15.39
C PHE A 1 30.49 17.35 -14.66
N PHE A 2 30.15 16.50 -13.72
CA PHE A 2 31.02 15.40 -13.39
C PHE A 2 30.58 14.22 -14.25
N GLN A 3 31.12 14.10 -15.46
CA GLN A 3 31.32 12.81 -16.05
C GLN A 3 32.47 12.18 -15.24
N ALA A 4 32.13 11.35 -14.24
CA ALA A 4 33.08 10.38 -13.73
C ALA A 4 33.18 9.27 -14.79
N GLU A 5 33.80 9.60 -15.93
CA GLU A 5 34.42 8.61 -16.78
C GLU A 5 35.63 8.16 -15.99
N ASP A 6 35.64 6.89 -15.58
CA ASP A 6 36.78 6.16 -15.02
C ASP A 6 37.25 6.45 -13.58
N GLY A 7 36.38 6.89 -12.67
CA GLY A 7 36.79 7.27 -11.30
C GLY A 7 36.56 6.26 -10.18
N ILE A 8 35.75 5.23 -10.37
CA ILE A 8 35.62 4.13 -9.40
C ILE A 8 36.50 2.98 -9.89
N ARG A 9 37.71 2.91 -9.34
CA ARG A 9 38.57 1.72 -9.54
C ARG A 9 37.82 0.54 -8.96
N ASP A 10 37.41 -0.34 -9.86
CA ASP A 10 36.79 -1.60 -9.56
C ASP A 10 37.63 -2.41 -8.59
N SER A 11 37.06 -2.89 -7.50
CA SER A 11 37.59 -4.05 -6.78
C SER A 11 37.67 -5.22 -7.76
N GLN A 12 38.53 -6.20 -7.51
CA GLN A 12 38.80 -7.30 -8.46
C GLN A 12 37.55 -8.11 -8.88
N GLU A 13 36.45 -8.03 -8.09
CA GLU A 13 35.18 -8.69 -8.40
C GLU A 13 34.35 -7.98 -9.49
N SER A 14 34.60 -6.72 -9.77
CA SER A 14 33.85 -5.93 -10.74
C SER A 14 34.36 -6.02 -12.18
N ARG A 15 35.48 -6.69 -12.44
CA ARG A 15 36.06 -6.80 -13.80
C ARG A 15 35.14 -7.48 -14.81
N GLY A 16 34.23 -8.35 -14.38
CA GLY A 16 33.23 -8.97 -15.25
C GLY A 16 31.98 -8.14 -15.51
N LEU A 17 31.62 -7.21 -14.60
CA LEU A 17 30.41 -6.37 -14.71
C LEU A 17 30.65 -5.13 -15.60
N GLY A 18 31.85 -4.62 -15.71
CA GLY A 18 32.20 -3.44 -16.52
C GLY A 18 31.95 -3.59 -18.01
N ASP A 19 31.98 -4.81 -18.53
CA ASP A 19 31.71 -5.08 -19.95
C ASP A 19 30.23 -5.15 -20.29
N VAL A 20 29.35 -5.45 -19.31
CA VAL A 20 27.93 -5.66 -19.50
C VAL A 20 27.12 -4.43 -19.08
N TYR A 21 27.56 -3.74 -18.03
CA TYR A 21 26.81 -2.61 -17.44
C TYR A 21 27.58 -1.30 -17.56
N LYS A 22 26.83 -0.21 -17.74
CA LYS A 22 27.36 1.15 -17.66
C LYS A 22 26.68 1.89 -16.53
N ARG A 23 27.44 2.65 -15.74
CA ARG A 23 26.98 3.46 -14.63
C ARG A 23 27.20 4.92 -14.94
N GLN A 24 26.23 5.78 -14.62
CA GLN A 24 26.37 7.23 -14.74
C GLN A 24 25.77 7.89 -13.51
N ILE A 25 26.43 8.94 -13.03
CA ILE A 25 25.85 9.88 -12.08
C ILE A 25 25.44 11.11 -12.84
N LYS A 26 24.20 11.55 -12.66
CA LYS A 26 23.64 12.75 -13.29
C LYS A 26 23.30 13.78 -12.23
N ASP A 27 23.58 15.02 -12.58
CA ASP A 27 23.04 16.17 -11.87
C ASP A 27 21.57 16.34 -12.25
N CYS A 28 20.69 16.21 -11.28
CA CYS A 28 19.24 16.41 -11.38
C CYS A 28 18.78 17.63 -10.55
N SER A 29 19.67 18.58 -10.31
CA SER A 29 19.43 19.73 -9.45
C SER A 29 18.56 20.83 -10.07
N PHE A 30 18.14 20.70 -11.32
CA PHE A 30 17.44 21.74 -12.07
C PHE A 30 18.18 23.09 -12.05
N GLY A 31 19.49 23.06 -12.35
CA GLY A 31 20.33 24.25 -12.33
C GLY A 31 20.67 24.74 -10.91
N GLY A 32 20.88 23.83 -9.98
CA GLY A 32 21.26 24.11 -8.60
C GLY A 32 20.11 24.44 -7.66
N GLN A 33 18.85 24.34 -8.13
CA GLN A 33 17.69 24.66 -7.30
C GLN A 33 17.44 23.63 -6.21
N TYR A 34 17.59 22.34 -6.54
CA TYR A 34 17.35 21.22 -5.62
C TYR A 34 18.57 20.31 -5.61
N PRO A 35 19.05 19.86 -4.44
CA PRO A 35 20.24 19.03 -4.34
C PRO A 35 19.93 17.56 -4.64
N VAL A 36 19.59 17.26 -5.88
CA VAL A 36 19.20 15.91 -6.34
C VAL A 36 20.25 15.37 -7.31
N ALA A 37 20.76 14.19 -7.00
CA ALA A 37 21.61 13.38 -7.88
C ALA A 37 20.85 12.14 -8.34
N ALA A 38 21.20 11.61 -9.53
CA ALA A 38 20.71 10.33 -10.01
C ALA A 38 21.85 9.39 -10.32
N LEU A 39 21.77 8.14 -9.85
CA LEU A 39 22.59 7.02 -10.36
C LEU A 39 21.78 6.28 -11.42
N ILE A 40 22.32 6.15 -12.62
CA ILE A 40 21.76 5.33 -13.69
C ILE A 40 22.66 4.12 -13.89
N VAL A 41 22.09 2.93 -13.84
CA VAL A 41 22.76 1.69 -14.21
C VAL A 41 22.04 1.09 -15.39
N TYR A 42 22.70 0.91 -16.53
CA TYR A 42 22.08 0.30 -17.69
C TYR A 42 22.90 -0.85 -18.26
N GLU A 43 22.15 -1.85 -18.73
CA GLU A 43 22.69 -3.01 -19.40
C GLU A 43 22.95 -2.66 -20.86
N LYS A 44 24.23 -2.80 -21.28
CA LYS A 44 24.62 -2.51 -22.66
C LYS A 44 23.86 -3.41 -23.64
N ASN A 45 23.50 -2.85 -24.78
CA ASN A 45 22.87 -3.55 -25.90
C ASN A 45 21.43 -4.05 -25.65
N THR A 46 20.82 -3.75 -24.52
CA THR A 46 19.43 -4.19 -24.21
C THR A 46 18.45 -3.04 -24.08
N GLY A 47 18.93 -1.83 -23.80
CA GLY A 47 18.08 -0.66 -23.48
C GLY A 47 17.40 -0.74 -22.11
N LYS A 48 17.80 -1.71 -21.28
CA LYS A 48 17.30 -1.84 -19.90
C LYS A 48 18.14 -1.00 -18.93
N TYR A 49 17.47 -0.50 -17.90
CA TYR A 49 18.14 0.34 -16.90
C TYR A 49 17.43 0.32 -15.54
N GLY A 50 18.17 0.77 -14.52
CA GLY A 50 17.63 1.17 -13.21
C GLY A 50 18.11 2.57 -12.87
N ILE A 51 17.27 3.36 -12.20
CA ILE A 51 17.59 4.71 -11.72
C ILE A 51 17.34 4.80 -10.23
N LYS A 52 18.29 5.41 -9.50
CA LYS A 52 18.12 5.78 -8.12
C LYS A 52 18.39 7.27 -7.95
N LEU A 53 17.45 7.96 -7.29
CA LEU A 53 17.59 9.36 -6.94
C LEU A 53 18.05 9.49 -5.49
N GLY A 54 19.00 10.37 -5.23
CA GLY A 54 19.43 10.77 -3.90
C GLY A 54 19.26 12.28 -3.74
N CYS A 55 18.77 12.70 -2.59
CA CYS A 55 18.59 14.11 -2.25
C CYS A 55 19.18 14.37 -0.87
N HIS A 56 20.01 15.41 -0.77
CA HIS A 56 20.55 15.94 0.47
C HIS A 56 21.08 17.34 0.25
N PRO A 57 20.97 18.29 1.21
CA PRO A 57 21.56 19.62 1.10
C PRO A 57 23.05 19.61 0.73
N ASP A 58 23.83 18.71 1.30
CA ASP A 58 25.17 18.41 0.82
C ASP A 58 25.07 17.46 -0.40
N PHE A 59 25.54 17.97 -1.56
CA PHE A 59 25.43 17.24 -2.80
C PHE A 59 26.31 15.96 -2.84
N GLY A 60 27.42 15.96 -2.10
CA GLY A 60 28.23 14.75 -1.92
C GLY A 60 27.48 13.62 -1.23
N VAL A 61 26.74 13.97 -0.17
CA VAL A 61 25.85 13.04 0.53
C VAL A 61 24.69 12.61 -0.38
N ALA A 62 24.14 13.51 -1.20
CA ALA A 62 23.10 13.14 -2.19
C ALA A 62 23.61 12.05 -3.16
N ILE A 63 24.85 12.17 -3.64
CA ILE A 63 25.49 11.16 -4.49
C ILE A 63 25.71 9.86 -3.72
N GLU A 64 26.25 9.91 -2.51
CA GLU A 64 26.46 8.73 -1.66
C GLU A 64 25.16 7.95 -1.44
N ARG A 65 24.06 8.65 -1.17
CA ARG A 65 22.75 8.02 -1.01
C ARG A 65 22.28 7.29 -2.26
N THR A 66 22.53 7.81 -3.46
CA THR A 66 22.16 7.08 -4.68
C THR A 66 22.89 5.74 -4.78
N LEU A 67 24.15 5.69 -4.35
CA LEU A 67 24.97 4.47 -4.41
C LEU A 67 24.55 3.45 -3.36
N THR A 68 24.41 3.89 -2.11
CA THR A 68 24.03 3.01 -1.00
C THR A 68 22.64 2.43 -1.18
N GLU A 69 21.67 3.24 -1.60
CA GLU A 69 20.29 2.78 -1.81
C GLU A 69 20.12 1.91 -3.08
N ALA A 70 20.93 2.10 -4.11
CA ALA A 70 20.88 1.26 -5.32
C ALA A 70 21.33 -0.19 -5.07
N THR A 71 22.20 -0.39 -4.07
CA THR A 71 22.72 -1.71 -3.70
C THR A 71 22.04 -2.33 -2.50
N GLN A 72 21.17 -1.58 -1.81
CA GLN A 72 20.51 -2.03 -0.58
C GLN A 72 19.57 -3.22 -0.85
N GLY A 73 19.99 -4.39 -0.40
CA GLY A 73 19.21 -5.63 -0.49
C GLY A 73 19.04 -6.19 -1.91
N GLN A 74 19.83 -5.74 -2.87
CA GLN A 74 19.73 -6.19 -4.27
C GLN A 74 21.06 -6.16 -5.01
N ASP A 75 21.16 -6.97 -6.06
CA ASP A 75 22.27 -6.95 -7.00
C ASP A 75 22.08 -5.83 -8.04
N LEU A 76 23.17 -5.15 -8.39
CA LEU A 76 23.17 -4.13 -9.45
C LEU A 76 22.73 -4.68 -10.81
N ALA A 77 23.03 -5.94 -11.11
CA ALA A 77 22.61 -6.60 -12.34
C ALA A 77 21.09 -6.74 -12.41
N GLU A 78 20.44 -7.12 -11.32
CA GLU A 78 18.99 -7.17 -11.24
C GLU A 78 18.36 -5.76 -11.23
N TYR A 79 19.05 -4.82 -10.59
CA TYR A 79 18.61 -3.42 -10.57
C TYR A 79 18.57 -2.80 -11.97
N SER A 80 19.56 -3.09 -12.82
CA SER A 80 19.63 -2.58 -14.19
C SER A 80 18.54 -3.10 -15.13
N LYS A 81 17.77 -4.13 -14.73
CA LYS A 81 16.74 -4.74 -15.58
C LYS A 81 15.33 -4.21 -15.29
N ARG A 82 15.19 -3.27 -14.36
CA ARG A 82 13.88 -2.85 -13.84
C ARG A 82 13.01 -2.07 -14.81
N SER A 83 13.62 -1.34 -15.73
CA SER A 83 12.93 -0.51 -16.70
C SER A 83 13.56 -0.61 -18.08
N SER A 84 12.87 -0.16 -19.11
CA SER A 84 13.38 -0.07 -20.48
C SER A 84 13.24 1.35 -21.01
N VAL A 85 14.19 1.81 -21.83
CA VAL A 85 14.15 3.14 -22.42
C VAL A 85 12.95 3.24 -23.39
N ASP A 86 12.14 4.27 -23.19
CA ASP A 86 11.06 4.64 -24.10
C ASP A 86 11.34 6.02 -24.69
N PHE A 87 11.61 6.07 -26.00
CA PHE A 87 11.90 7.31 -26.71
C PHE A 87 10.67 8.15 -27.02
N THR A 88 9.46 7.61 -26.77
CA THR A 88 8.21 8.37 -26.98
C THR A 88 7.85 9.23 -25.79
N ASN A 89 8.35 8.91 -24.60
CA ASN A 89 7.96 9.53 -23.30
C ASN A 89 6.46 9.44 -22.99
N ASN A 90 5.70 8.59 -23.68
CA ASN A 90 4.23 8.58 -23.58
C ASN A 90 3.69 8.18 -22.20
N HIS A 91 4.49 7.48 -21.41
CA HIS A 91 4.07 6.93 -20.12
C HIS A 91 4.76 7.58 -18.93
N VAL A 92 5.63 8.57 -19.15
CA VAL A 92 6.48 9.12 -18.08
C VAL A 92 5.67 9.82 -17.00
N ASP A 93 4.64 10.54 -17.38
CA ASP A 93 3.74 11.32 -16.49
C ASP A 93 2.47 10.56 -16.07
N GLU A 94 2.30 9.29 -16.50
CA GLU A 94 1.18 8.48 -16.06
C GLU A 94 1.27 8.17 -14.57
N TRP A 95 0.15 8.29 -13.88
CA TRP A 95 0.04 7.95 -12.46
C TRP A 95 0.63 6.58 -12.11
N LYS A 96 0.33 5.57 -12.89
CA LYS A 96 0.83 4.22 -12.68
C LYS A 96 2.35 4.15 -12.76
N ASN A 97 2.96 4.90 -13.66
CA ASN A 97 4.40 4.98 -13.81
C ASN A 97 5.06 5.67 -12.59
N ILE A 98 4.51 6.81 -12.18
CA ILE A 98 4.97 7.54 -10.99
C ILE A 98 4.87 6.67 -9.74
N TYR A 99 3.74 5.98 -9.55
CA TYR A 99 3.52 5.08 -8.43
C TYR A 99 4.50 3.89 -8.42
N ASN A 100 4.73 3.25 -9.57
CA ASN A 100 5.67 2.15 -9.70
C ASN A 100 7.12 2.59 -9.47
N SER A 101 7.48 3.78 -9.95
CA SER A 101 8.80 4.37 -9.71
C SER A 101 9.04 4.59 -8.22
N TYR A 102 8.05 5.12 -7.51
CA TYR A 102 8.13 5.37 -6.08
C TYR A 102 8.12 4.10 -5.24
N LYS A 103 7.15 3.21 -5.49
CA LYS A 103 6.92 2.04 -4.62
C LYS A 103 7.91 0.90 -4.87
N PHE A 104 8.29 0.69 -6.11
CA PHE A 104 9.07 -0.48 -6.52
C PHE A 104 10.42 -0.12 -7.13
N GLY A 105 10.74 1.17 -7.31
CA GLY A 105 11.90 1.62 -8.04
C GLY A 105 11.88 1.20 -9.51
N MET A 106 10.71 0.97 -10.08
CA MET A 106 10.49 0.58 -11.46
C MET A 106 9.64 1.65 -12.14
N GLY A 107 10.24 2.41 -13.07
CA GLY A 107 9.52 3.45 -13.78
C GLY A 107 10.24 3.84 -15.06
N GLN A 108 9.47 4.42 -15.97
CA GLN A 108 10.02 5.02 -17.18
C GLN A 108 10.35 6.50 -16.89
N TYR A 109 11.54 6.88 -17.28
CA TYR A 109 12.04 8.24 -17.16
C TYR A 109 12.22 8.85 -18.55
N PRO A 110 12.14 10.19 -18.69
CA PRO A 110 12.34 10.85 -19.97
C PRO A 110 13.67 10.42 -20.61
N TYR A 111 13.63 10.02 -21.89
CA TYR A 111 14.85 9.55 -22.58
C TYR A 111 15.97 10.61 -22.59
N GLN A 112 15.62 11.89 -22.44
CA GLN A 112 16.59 12.98 -22.31
C GLN A 112 17.56 12.78 -21.15
N LEU A 113 17.15 12.06 -20.11
CA LEU A 113 18.01 11.72 -18.96
C LEU A 113 19.23 10.88 -19.37
N PHE A 114 19.11 10.11 -20.47
CA PHE A 114 20.19 9.27 -21.01
C PHE A 114 21.09 10.04 -21.99
N SER A 115 20.73 11.26 -22.37
CA SER A 115 21.51 12.09 -23.27
C SER A 115 22.83 12.53 -22.62
N LYS A 116 23.86 12.68 -23.45
CA LYS A 116 25.09 13.36 -23.05
C LYS A 116 24.94 14.90 -22.99
N ASN A 117 23.95 15.43 -23.69
CA ASN A 117 23.69 16.86 -23.72
C ASN A 117 22.90 17.26 -22.45
N PRO A 118 23.32 18.28 -21.72
CA PRO A 118 22.56 18.77 -20.58
C PRO A 118 21.26 19.44 -21.04
N THR A 119 20.19 19.31 -20.22
CA THR A 119 18.91 19.98 -20.47
C THR A 119 18.82 21.36 -19.85
N TYR A 120 19.76 21.71 -18.97
CA TYR A 120 19.93 23.04 -18.37
C TYR A 120 21.42 23.34 -18.12
N ALA A 121 21.75 24.59 -17.92
CA ALA A 121 23.11 25.03 -17.60
C ALA A 121 23.50 24.51 -16.21
N PHE A 122 24.72 24.03 -16.07
CA PHE A 122 25.24 23.63 -14.77
C PHE A 122 25.36 24.85 -13.85
N THR A 123 24.77 24.73 -12.68
CA THR A 123 24.97 25.68 -11.57
C THR A 123 25.32 24.83 -10.34
N PRO A 124 26.41 25.12 -9.64
CA PRO A 124 26.75 24.40 -8.42
C PRO A 124 25.60 24.48 -7.41
N VAL A 125 25.30 23.36 -6.76
CA VAL A 125 24.44 23.36 -5.59
C VAL A 125 25.14 24.14 -4.49
N GLU A 126 24.37 24.83 -3.69
CA GLU A 126 24.90 25.64 -2.60
C GLU A 126 25.78 24.82 -1.65
N ASP A 127 26.93 25.37 -1.28
CA ASP A 127 27.82 24.75 -0.30
C ASP A 127 27.25 24.97 1.11
N VAL A 128 26.92 23.88 1.76
CA VAL A 128 26.42 23.86 3.14
C VAL A 128 27.49 23.36 4.13
N SER A 129 28.73 23.17 3.68
CA SER A 129 29.83 22.76 4.53
C SER A 129 30.05 23.79 5.64
N GLY A 130 30.08 23.33 6.88
CA GLY A 130 30.23 24.21 8.03
C GLY A 130 28.92 24.75 8.62
N MET A 131 27.77 24.45 8.02
CA MET A 131 26.46 24.74 8.61
C MET A 131 26.04 23.59 9.53
N ASP A 132 25.38 23.92 10.65
CA ASP A 132 24.71 22.90 11.43
C ASP A 132 23.33 22.53 10.82
N ASN A 133 22.71 21.48 11.35
CA ASN A 133 21.42 20.99 10.85
C ASN A 133 20.30 22.04 10.99
N TRP A 134 20.38 22.91 12.00
CA TRP A 134 19.38 23.95 12.23
C TRP A 134 19.50 25.07 11.19
N GLU A 135 20.71 25.51 10.90
CA GLU A 135 20.99 26.48 9.85
C GLU A 135 20.56 25.98 8.47
N ILE A 136 20.86 24.71 8.16
CA ILE A 136 20.43 24.04 6.93
C ILE A 136 18.89 24.00 6.84
N LEU A 137 18.21 23.60 7.92
CA LEU A 137 16.75 23.52 7.96
C LEU A 137 16.10 24.88 7.70
N HIS A 138 16.52 25.93 8.42
CA HIS A 138 16.00 27.29 8.23
C HIS A 138 16.22 27.81 6.81
N ARG A 139 17.39 27.53 6.28
CA ARG A 139 17.71 27.94 4.91
C ARG A 139 16.81 27.28 3.86
N TRP A 140 16.52 26.00 4.04
CA TRP A 140 15.60 25.28 3.14
C TRP A 140 14.16 25.69 3.32
N ILE A 141 13.69 25.91 4.55
CA ILE A 141 12.37 26.49 4.80
C ILE A 141 12.26 27.85 4.11
N GLY A 142 13.25 28.72 4.28
CA GLY A 142 13.28 30.02 3.61
C GLY A 142 13.25 29.93 2.07
N LYS A 143 13.98 28.99 1.46
CA LYS A 143 13.91 28.76 0.01
C LYS A 143 12.51 28.36 -0.45
N ILE A 144 11.88 27.44 0.29
CA ILE A 144 10.56 26.91 -0.03
C ILE A 144 9.49 27.99 0.11
N THR A 145 9.51 28.75 1.21
CA THR A 145 8.54 29.82 1.47
C THR A 145 8.74 31.00 0.51
N ASN A 146 9.98 31.36 0.15
CA ASN A 146 10.26 32.35 -0.86
C ASN A 146 9.81 31.94 -2.28
N ALA A 147 9.71 30.62 -2.54
CA ALA A 147 9.14 30.10 -3.78
C ALA A 147 7.59 30.08 -3.76
N GLY A 148 6.96 30.54 -2.67
CA GLY A 148 5.51 30.66 -2.54
C GLY A 148 4.81 29.41 -1.99
N TYR A 149 5.53 28.48 -1.37
CA TYR A 149 4.95 27.29 -0.76
C TYR A 149 4.90 27.40 0.76
N ASP A 150 3.85 26.87 1.36
CA ASP A 150 3.75 26.73 2.80
C ASP A 150 4.46 25.44 3.26
N VAL A 151 5.10 25.48 4.42
CA VAL A 151 5.70 24.32 5.06
C VAL A 151 4.88 23.96 6.29
N MET A 152 4.25 22.77 6.26
CA MET A 152 3.47 22.24 7.38
C MET A 152 4.30 21.20 8.10
N ILE A 153 4.52 21.40 9.40
CA ILE A 153 5.28 20.47 10.26
C ILE A 153 4.35 19.96 11.36
N ARG A 154 4.23 18.66 11.46
CA ARG A 154 3.53 17.99 12.56
C ARG A 154 4.52 17.25 13.42
N ASP A 155 4.54 17.56 14.71
CA ASP A 155 5.24 16.74 15.69
C ASP A 155 4.49 15.41 15.87
N VAL A 156 5.18 14.31 15.66
CA VAL A 156 4.69 12.94 15.85
C VAL A 156 5.54 12.17 16.87
N SER A 157 6.14 12.91 17.81
CA SER A 157 7.02 12.38 18.87
C SER A 157 6.29 11.54 19.93
N TYR A 158 5.00 11.29 19.76
CA TYR A 158 4.19 10.47 20.68
C TYR A 158 4.74 9.02 20.86
N LEU A 159 5.64 8.59 19.96
CA LEU A 159 6.34 7.30 20.08
C LEU A 159 7.46 7.30 21.14
N GLY A 160 7.81 8.47 21.70
CA GLY A 160 8.83 8.62 22.71
C GLY A 160 10.22 8.98 22.18
N PHE A 161 10.35 9.30 20.91
CA PHE A 161 11.55 9.91 20.31
C PHE A 161 11.14 11.05 19.37
N PRO A 162 11.99 12.07 19.20
CA PRO A 162 11.69 13.20 18.31
C PRO A 162 11.45 12.73 16.88
N SER A 163 10.27 13.03 16.35
CA SER A 163 9.87 12.64 15.01
C SER A 163 8.89 13.66 14.44
N PHE A 164 9.07 14.03 13.18
CA PHE A 164 8.28 15.05 12.53
C PHE A 164 7.76 14.56 11.17
N HIS A 165 6.53 14.91 10.87
CA HIS A 165 5.94 14.75 9.55
C HIS A 165 5.86 16.11 8.87
N ILE A 166 6.55 16.26 7.74
CA ILE A 166 6.62 17.52 7.00
C ILE A 166 5.83 17.36 5.71
N ILE A 167 4.96 18.32 5.42
CA ILE A 167 4.20 18.41 4.17
C ILE A 167 4.38 19.81 3.62
N ILE A 168 4.63 19.91 2.32
CA ILE A 168 4.73 21.13 1.57
C ILE A 168 3.66 21.08 0.48
N PRO A 169 2.45 21.62 0.74
CA PRO A 169 1.33 21.53 -0.20
C PRO A 169 1.68 22.08 -1.57
N GLY A 170 1.39 21.29 -2.60
CA GLY A 170 1.72 21.61 -3.99
C GLY A 170 3.15 21.27 -4.43
N LEU A 171 4.01 20.80 -3.52
CA LEU A 171 5.39 20.39 -3.84
C LEU A 171 5.72 18.97 -3.36
N SER A 172 5.25 18.57 -2.18
CA SER A 172 5.57 17.26 -1.59
C SER A 172 4.64 16.13 -2.02
N GLU A 173 3.47 16.45 -2.56
CA GLU A 173 2.53 15.46 -3.04
C GLU A 173 2.94 14.97 -4.43
N MET A 174 3.16 13.68 -4.55
CA MET A 174 3.40 13.05 -5.86
C MET A 174 2.13 13.00 -6.71
N VAL A 175 0.99 12.90 -6.06
CA VAL A 175 -0.33 12.88 -6.68
C VAL A 175 -1.35 13.45 -5.72
N TYR A 176 -2.23 14.30 -6.21
CA TYR A 176 -3.37 14.74 -5.44
C TYR A 176 -4.34 13.57 -5.24
N PRO A 177 -4.60 13.14 -4.00
CA PRO A 177 -5.57 12.09 -3.76
C PRO A 177 -6.94 12.57 -4.25
N SER A 178 -7.63 11.72 -5.00
CA SER A 178 -9.03 11.98 -5.32
C SER A 178 -9.87 12.02 -4.04
N ASP A 179 -11.01 12.70 -4.07
CA ASP A 179 -11.96 12.70 -2.94
C ASP A 179 -12.31 11.29 -2.50
N LEU A 180 -12.43 10.37 -3.44
CA LEU A 180 -12.71 8.96 -3.16
C LEU A 180 -11.57 8.29 -2.42
N GLN A 181 -10.33 8.52 -2.84
CA GLN A 181 -9.12 8.01 -2.18
C GLN A 181 -9.00 8.56 -0.76
N PHE A 182 -9.19 9.85 -0.59
CA PHE A 182 -9.13 10.51 0.71
C PHE A 182 -10.19 9.92 1.67
N ARG A 183 -11.43 9.77 1.21
CA ARG A 183 -12.51 9.16 1.99
C ARG A 183 -12.20 7.71 2.34
N ALA A 184 -11.79 6.91 1.37
CA ALA A 184 -11.46 5.50 1.60
C ALA A 184 -10.32 5.34 2.62
N THR A 185 -9.26 6.14 2.51
CA THR A 185 -8.13 6.12 3.45
C THR A 185 -8.55 6.51 4.86
N ASN A 186 -9.36 7.56 5.02
CA ASN A 186 -9.86 7.99 6.32
C ASN A 186 -10.81 6.95 6.96
N THR A 187 -11.64 6.29 6.15
CA THR A 187 -12.59 5.29 6.65
C THR A 187 -11.96 3.95 6.92
N ARG A 188 -10.84 3.62 6.26
CA ARG A 188 -10.14 2.34 6.44
C ARG A 188 -9.82 2.03 7.89
N TYR A 189 -9.33 3.02 8.61
CA TYR A 189 -9.00 2.87 10.03
C TYR A 189 -10.24 2.54 10.89
N TYR A 190 -11.35 3.22 10.64
CA TYR A 190 -12.62 2.94 11.29
C TYR A 190 -13.12 1.52 10.97
N VAL A 191 -13.09 1.14 9.69
CA VAL A 191 -13.48 -0.20 9.20
C VAL A 191 -12.65 -1.28 9.89
N SER A 192 -11.33 -1.11 9.93
CA SER A 192 -10.40 -2.05 10.57
C SER A 192 -10.67 -2.21 12.07
N ASN A 193 -10.92 -1.11 12.78
CA ASN A 193 -11.21 -1.16 14.21
C ASN A 193 -12.52 -1.89 14.53
N ILE A 194 -13.57 -1.58 13.76
CA ILE A 194 -14.87 -2.26 13.96
C ILE A 194 -14.73 -3.76 13.66
N LEU A 195 -14.11 -4.12 12.55
CA LEU A 195 -13.95 -5.53 12.17
C LEU A 195 -13.15 -6.31 13.20
N ARG A 196 -12.07 -5.74 13.71
CA ARG A 196 -11.19 -6.39 14.68
C ARG A 196 -11.81 -6.50 16.08
N ASP A 197 -12.36 -5.39 16.56
CA ASP A 197 -12.68 -5.24 17.99
C ASP A 197 -14.16 -5.45 18.31
N CYS A 198 -15.07 -5.20 17.36
CA CYS A 198 -16.51 -5.25 17.59
C CYS A 198 -17.32 -5.48 16.29
N PRO A 199 -17.10 -6.62 15.57
CA PRO A 199 -17.78 -6.92 14.31
C PRO A 199 -19.31 -7.02 14.45
N GLU A 200 -19.83 -7.24 15.64
CA GLU A 200 -21.28 -7.18 15.96
C GLU A 200 -21.91 -5.80 15.75
N LYS A 201 -21.10 -4.75 15.64
CA LYS A 201 -21.57 -3.41 15.29
C LYS A 201 -21.78 -3.20 13.79
N ILE A 202 -21.35 -4.15 12.96
CA ILE A 202 -21.60 -4.09 11.51
C ILE A 202 -23.08 -4.42 11.27
N ASN A 203 -23.79 -3.52 10.63
CA ASN A 203 -25.21 -3.62 10.35
C ASN A 203 -25.55 -3.00 8.99
N ALA A 204 -26.78 -3.17 8.53
CA ALA A 204 -27.24 -2.69 7.23
C ALA A 204 -27.03 -1.18 6.99
N LYS A 205 -27.01 -0.35 8.06
CA LYS A 205 -26.82 1.10 7.94
C LYS A 205 -25.36 1.47 7.64
N ASN A 206 -24.41 0.85 8.35
CA ASN A 206 -23.00 1.19 8.21
C ASN A 206 -22.26 0.28 7.21
N SER A 207 -22.83 -0.84 6.78
CA SER A 207 -22.22 -1.78 5.81
C SER A 207 -21.84 -1.12 4.49
N LYS A 208 -22.55 -0.07 4.06
CA LYS A 208 -22.18 0.71 2.87
C LYS A 208 -20.77 1.30 2.98
N LEU A 209 -20.36 1.73 4.16
CA LEU A 209 -19.02 2.26 4.40
C LEU A 209 -17.95 1.17 4.23
N PHE A 210 -18.23 -0.04 4.75
CA PHE A 210 -17.35 -1.19 4.60
C PHE A 210 -17.19 -1.57 3.13
N ILE A 211 -18.31 -1.69 2.42
CA ILE A 211 -18.33 -2.01 0.98
C ILE A 211 -17.48 -0.99 0.22
N SER A 212 -17.79 0.31 0.32
CA SER A 212 -17.12 1.34 -0.47
C SER A 212 -15.62 1.46 -0.17
N THR A 213 -15.23 1.27 1.09
CA THR A 213 -13.82 1.31 1.49
C THR A 213 -13.07 0.11 0.93
N MET A 214 -13.61 -1.11 1.10
CA MET A 214 -12.95 -2.31 0.62
C MET A 214 -12.93 -2.42 -0.90
N GLU A 215 -14.01 -2.02 -1.58
CA GLU A 215 -14.02 -1.96 -3.05
C GLU A 215 -12.97 -1.00 -3.61
N TYR A 216 -12.76 0.14 -2.95
CA TYR A 216 -11.71 1.05 -3.34
C TYR A 216 -10.33 0.39 -3.28
N PHE A 217 -9.97 -0.25 -2.17
CA PHE A 217 -8.66 -0.87 -2.00
C PHE A 217 -8.50 -2.16 -2.82
N LEU A 218 -9.57 -2.93 -3.00
CA LEU A 218 -9.58 -4.08 -3.89
C LEU A 218 -9.27 -3.69 -5.34
N GLY A 219 -9.87 -2.61 -5.84
CA GLY A 219 -9.69 -2.14 -7.20
C GLY A 219 -8.40 -1.34 -7.44
N ASN A 220 -7.91 -0.58 -6.46
CA ASN A 220 -6.82 0.37 -6.65
C ASN A 220 -5.48 -0.06 -6.02
N ALA A 221 -5.51 -0.87 -4.96
CA ALA A 221 -4.31 -1.30 -4.25
C ALA A 221 -4.10 -2.81 -4.30
N TYR A 222 -4.97 -3.55 -5.01
CA TYR A 222 -4.94 -5.02 -5.09
C TYR A 222 -4.99 -5.71 -3.71
N GLU A 223 -5.59 -5.05 -2.72
CA GLU A 223 -5.79 -5.63 -1.40
C GLU A 223 -7.00 -6.55 -1.42
N ASN A 224 -6.76 -7.82 -1.66
CA ASN A 224 -7.79 -8.84 -1.84
C ASN A 224 -8.02 -9.72 -0.62
N THR A 225 -7.24 -9.54 0.46
CA THR A 225 -7.35 -10.35 1.69
C THR A 225 -7.71 -9.52 2.91
N MET A 226 -8.33 -10.17 3.91
CA MET A 226 -8.77 -9.54 5.15
C MET A 226 -7.65 -9.25 6.15
N GLU A 227 -6.44 -9.76 5.93
CA GLU A 227 -5.29 -9.63 6.82
C GLU A 227 -4.99 -8.18 7.18
N SER A 228 -4.93 -7.32 6.16
CA SER A 228 -4.62 -5.91 6.32
C SER A 228 -5.68 -5.14 7.12
N TYR A 229 -6.93 -5.63 7.14
CA TYR A 229 -8.02 -5.02 7.90
C TYR A 229 -8.07 -5.50 9.35
N TYR A 230 -7.68 -6.72 9.60
CA TYR A 230 -7.51 -7.20 10.97
C TYR A 230 -6.24 -6.66 11.63
N GLY A 231 -5.26 -6.20 10.84
CA GLY A 231 -3.98 -5.70 11.35
C GLY A 231 -3.14 -6.81 12.00
N VAL A 232 -3.27 -8.04 11.51
CA VAL A 232 -2.48 -9.19 11.98
C VAL A 232 -1.18 -9.28 11.19
N VAL A 233 -0.14 -9.76 11.85
CA VAL A 233 1.19 -9.92 11.24
C VAL A 233 1.27 -11.23 10.45
N ASN A 234 0.56 -12.25 10.92
CA ASN A 234 0.53 -13.57 10.29
C ASN A 234 -0.86 -13.83 9.73
N PRO A 235 -0.99 -14.17 8.41
CA PRO A 235 -2.26 -14.54 7.79
C PRO A 235 -3.06 -15.61 8.53
N GLU A 236 -2.38 -16.56 9.14
CA GLU A 236 -3.02 -17.62 9.91
C GLU A 236 -3.69 -17.13 11.20
N ASP A 237 -3.45 -15.90 11.63
CA ASP A 237 -4.07 -15.30 12.81
C ASP A 237 -5.37 -14.57 12.48
N VAL A 238 -5.77 -14.50 11.21
CA VAL A 238 -7.09 -13.99 10.81
C VAL A 238 -8.17 -14.91 11.40
N PRO A 239 -9.11 -14.37 12.19
CA PRO A 239 -10.07 -15.21 12.94
C PRO A 239 -11.25 -15.68 12.08
N CYS A 240 -11.00 -16.04 10.85
CA CYS A 240 -11.99 -16.62 9.96
C CYS A 240 -11.40 -17.79 9.16
N GLU A 241 -12.28 -18.66 8.68
CA GLU A 241 -11.84 -19.73 7.80
C GLU A 241 -11.19 -19.17 6.54
N LYS A 242 -10.24 -19.89 5.97
CA LYS A 242 -9.48 -19.48 4.78
C LYS A 242 -10.36 -18.98 3.63
N ILE A 243 -11.51 -19.61 3.44
CA ILE A 243 -12.50 -19.27 2.41
C ILE A 243 -13.08 -17.84 2.61
N TYR A 244 -13.17 -17.38 3.84
CA TYR A 244 -13.72 -16.07 4.19
C TYR A 244 -12.65 -14.95 4.23
N CYS A 245 -11.39 -15.31 4.06
CA CYS A 245 -10.29 -14.33 4.11
C CYS A 245 -10.25 -13.38 2.90
N GLY A 246 -11.06 -13.62 1.86
CA GLY A 246 -11.12 -12.73 0.70
C GLY A 246 -12.00 -11.50 0.92
N CYS A 247 -11.50 -10.31 0.61
CA CYS A 247 -12.28 -9.07 0.71
C CYS A 247 -13.54 -9.09 -0.16
N ALA A 248 -13.49 -9.73 -1.34
CA ALA A 248 -14.66 -9.85 -2.21
C ALA A 248 -15.80 -10.62 -1.54
N TYR A 249 -15.47 -11.68 -0.78
CA TYR A 249 -16.46 -12.44 -0.05
C TYR A 249 -17.08 -11.61 1.09
N PHE A 250 -16.27 -10.88 1.85
CA PHE A 250 -16.78 -9.97 2.88
C PHE A 250 -17.71 -8.90 2.30
N ILE A 251 -17.35 -8.34 1.14
CA ILE A 251 -18.20 -7.37 0.42
C ILE A 251 -19.54 -8.02 0.04
N ALA A 252 -19.53 -9.25 -0.51
CA ALA A 252 -20.75 -9.98 -0.85
C ALA A 252 -21.65 -10.18 0.39
N MET A 253 -21.08 -10.56 1.53
CA MET A 253 -21.84 -10.74 2.79
C MET A 253 -22.40 -9.41 3.32
N ASN A 254 -21.73 -8.29 3.12
CA ASN A 254 -22.28 -6.97 3.45
C ASN A 254 -23.43 -6.58 2.53
N TYR A 255 -23.44 -6.99 1.26
CA TYR A 255 -24.60 -6.83 0.38
C TYR A 255 -25.77 -7.72 0.85
N VAL A 256 -25.52 -8.95 1.27
CA VAL A 256 -26.55 -9.81 1.88
C VAL A 256 -27.15 -9.16 3.12
N LEU A 257 -26.32 -8.65 4.03
CA LEU A 257 -26.77 -7.92 5.24
C LEU A 257 -27.70 -6.74 4.94
N ARG A 258 -27.60 -6.16 3.73
CA ARG A 258 -28.43 -5.07 3.24
C ARG A 258 -29.67 -5.52 2.48
N GLY A 259 -29.83 -6.82 2.23
CA GLY A 259 -30.85 -7.35 1.33
C GLY A 259 -30.59 -7.07 -0.16
N GLU A 260 -29.37 -6.63 -0.54
CA GLU A 260 -28.99 -6.32 -1.90
C GLU A 260 -28.45 -7.58 -2.62
N TYR A 261 -29.27 -8.63 -2.68
CA TYR A 261 -28.89 -9.96 -3.16
C TYR A 261 -28.36 -10.00 -4.58
N SER A 262 -28.90 -9.17 -5.49
CA SER A 262 -28.39 -9.09 -6.88
C SER A 262 -26.93 -8.67 -6.92
N LYS A 263 -26.55 -7.67 -6.13
CA LYS A 263 -25.14 -7.23 -6.04
C LYS A 263 -24.25 -8.26 -5.34
N ALA A 264 -24.79 -8.92 -4.32
CA ALA A 264 -24.07 -10.02 -3.68
C ALA A 264 -23.81 -11.17 -4.67
N SER A 265 -24.79 -11.50 -5.53
CA SER A 265 -24.65 -12.52 -6.57
C SER A 265 -23.58 -12.15 -7.61
N GLU A 266 -23.53 -10.90 -8.07
CA GLU A 266 -22.46 -10.41 -8.97
C GLU A 266 -21.06 -10.56 -8.35
N LYS A 267 -20.93 -10.28 -7.06
CA LYS A 267 -19.66 -10.51 -6.34
C LYS A 267 -19.33 -11.99 -6.23
N MET A 268 -20.33 -12.85 -6.00
CA MET A 268 -20.13 -14.29 -5.96
C MET A 268 -19.71 -14.86 -7.32
N ASP A 269 -20.13 -14.29 -8.44
CA ASP A 269 -19.66 -14.70 -9.77
C ASP A 269 -18.15 -14.48 -9.93
N TYR A 270 -17.64 -13.34 -9.48
CA TYR A 270 -16.20 -13.06 -9.45
C TYR A 270 -15.45 -14.06 -8.53
N ILE A 271 -16.00 -14.31 -7.34
CA ILE A 271 -15.40 -15.26 -6.38
C ILE A 271 -15.34 -16.65 -6.97
N MET A 272 -16.40 -17.11 -7.66
CA MET A 272 -16.44 -18.42 -8.30
C MET A 272 -15.43 -18.54 -9.43
N TYR A 273 -15.25 -17.49 -10.24
CA TYR A 273 -14.21 -17.45 -11.26
C TYR A 273 -12.80 -17.62 -10.64
N MET A 274 -12.51 -16.91 -9.56
CA MET A 274 -11.23 -17.02 -8.85
C MET A 274 -11.07 -18.40 -8.16
N ALA A 275 -12.16 -18.96 -7.65
CA ALA A 275 -12.16 -20.28 -6.99
C ALA A 275 -11.92 -21.42 -7.99
N ASP A 276 -12.43 -21.33 -9.19
CA ASP A 276 -12.20 -22.30 -10.27
C ASP A 276 -10.73 -22.34 -10.70
N GLU A 277 -10.11 -21.15 -10.83
CA GLU A 277 -8.65 -21.06 -11.00
C GLU A 277 -7.89 -21.66 -9.80
N GLY A 278 -8.39 -21.48 -8.58
CA GLY A 278 -7.79 -22.00 -7.37
C GLY A 278 -7.82 -23.53 -7.30
N ILE A 279 -8.91 -24.18 -7.74
CA ILE A 279 -9.01 -25.65 -7.85
C ILE A 279 -7.97 -26.18 -8.84
N SER A 280 -7.87 -25.54 -10.02
CA SER A 280 -6.91 -25.97 -11.04
C SER A 280 -5.45 -25.89 -10.59
N LYS A 281 -5.18 -25.13 -9.52
CA LYS A 281 -3.87 -24.96 -8.87
C LYS A 281 -3.73 -25.68 -7.53
N ASP A 282 -4.68 -26.53 -7.16
CA ASP A 282 -4.75 -27.22 -5.86
C ASP A 282 -4.76 -26.29 -4.62
N LEU A 283 -5.19 -25.05 -4.78
CA LEU A 283 -5.27 -24.07 -3.70
C LEU A 283 -6.59 -24.15 -2.90
N ILE A 284 -7.65 -24.67 -3.52
CA ILE A 284 -8.98 -24.83 -2.93
C ILE A 284 -9.41 -26.29 -3.11
N ASN A 285 -9.88 -26.92 -2.05
CA ASN A 285 -10.39 -28.28 -2.13
C ASN A 285 -11.84 -28.30 -2.69
N LYS A 286 -12.29 -29.48 -3.15
CA LYS A 286 -13.61 -29.65 -3.76
C LYS A 286 -14.77 -29.32 -2.82
N SER A 287 -14.63 -29.60 -1.53
CA SER A 287 -15.69 -29.33 -0.55
C SER A 287 -15.85 -27.79 -0.34
N GLU A 288 -14.76 -27.06 -0.26
CA GLU A 288 -14.79 -25.58 -0.17
C GLU A 288 -15.38 -24.95 -1.44
N PHE A 289 -15.03 -25.48 -2.60
CA PHE A 289 -15.62 -25.03 -3.85
C PHE A 289 -17.13 -25.28 -3.90
N SER A 290 -17.57 -26.49 -3.53
CA SER A 290 -19.01 -26.83 -3.49
C SER A 290 -19.76 -25.95 -2.50
N PHE A 291 -19.13 -25.61 -1.37
CA PHE A 291 -19.72 -24.66 -0.41
C PHE A 291 -19.86 -23.25 -1.03
N LEU A 292 -18.82 -22.71 -1.67
CA LEU A 292 -18.92 -21.41 -2.36
C LEU A 292 -20.00 -21.43 -3.45
N GLN A 293 -20.11 -22.51 -4.17
CA GLN A 293 -21.13 -22.72 -5.18
C GLN A 293 -22.54 -22.72 -4.58
N ALA A 294 -22.73 -23.38 -3.45
CA ALA A 294 -24.00 -23.37 -2.72
C ALA A 294 -24.35 -21.96 -2.21
N VAL A 295 -23.38 -21.22 -1.67
CA VAL A 295 -23.58 -19.81 -1.27
C VAL A 295 -23.98 -18.95 -2.48
N LYS A 296 -23.32 -19.11 -3.62
CA LYS A 296 -23.69 -18.41 -4.85
C LYS A 296 -25.14 -18.70 -5.25
N TYR A 297 -25.55 -19.97 -5.29
CA TYR A 297 -26.93 -20.35 -5.62
C TYR A 297 -27.92 -19.79 -4.61
N TYR A 298 -27.60 -19.86 -3.31
CA TYR A 298 -28.43 -19.28 -2.27
C TYR A 298 -28.68 -17.79 -2.52
N VAL A 299 -27.60 -17.03 -2.69
CA VAL A 299 -27.67 -15.57 -2.87
C VAL A 299 -28.43 -15.21 -4.16
N SER A 300 -28.20 -15.95 -5.24
CA SER A 300 -28.90 -15.73 -6.51
C SER A 300 -30.40 -16.06 -6.41
N ALA A 301 -30.74 -17.13 -5.73
CA ALA A 301 -32.14 -17.52 -5.52
C ALA A 301 -32.87 -16.52 -4.61
N MET A 302 -32.24 -16.03 -3.55
CA MET A 302 -32.79 -14.99 -2.67
C MET A 302 -33.10 -13.69 -3.40
N ALA A 303 -32.34 -13.34 -4.45
CA ALA A 303 -32.63 -12.17 -5.27
C ALA A 303 -33.99 -12.24 -6.00
N SER A 304 -34.52 -13.45 -6.21
CA SER A 304 -35.78 -13.68 -6.96
C SER A 304 -36.91 -14.19 -6.08
N ILE A 305 -36.61 -15.02 -5.07
CA ILE A 305 -37.60 -15.75 -4.27
C ILE A 305 -37.86 -15.04 -2.95
N ASP A 306 -36.85 -14.38 -2.37
CA ASP A 306 -36.89 -13.65 -1.09
C ASP A 306 -37.52 -14.46 0.07
N ASN A 307 -37.25 -15.77 0.07
CA ASN A 307 -37.72 -16.67 1.12
C ASN A 307 -36.66 -17.74 1.41
N HIS A 308 -36.08 -17.68 2.61
CA HIS A 308 -35.00 -18.55 3.04
C HIS A 308 -35.38 -20.04 2.99
N GLU A 309 -36.55 -20.41 3.54
CA GLU A 309 -36.97 -21.81 3.64
C GLU A 309 -37.14 -22.45 2.26
N ILE A 310 -37.80 -21.73 1.34
CA ILE A 310 -37.99 -22.18 -0.04
C ILE A 310 -36.63 -22.34 -0.76
N VAL A 311 -35.73 -21.38 -0.61
CA VAL A 311 -34.39 -21.43 -1.20
C VAL A 311 -33.61 -22.62 -0.64
N MET A 312 -33.68 -22.89 0.66
CA MET A 312 -33.02 -24.01 1.28
C MET A 312 -33.60 -25.37 0.82
N GLU A 313 -34.89 -25.46 0.54
CA GLU A 313 -35.48 -26.66 -0.07
C GLU A 313 -34.83 -26.96 -1.45
N TYR A 314 -34.67 -25.95 -2.30
CA TYR A 314 -33.98 -26.11 -3.58
C TYR A 314 -32.52 -26.53 -3.40
N LEU A 315 -31.80 -25.89 -2.48
CA LEU A 315 -30.40 -26.22 -2.25
C LEU A 315 -30.21 -27.69 -1.78
N ARG A 316 -31.11 -28.22 -0.93
CA ARG A 316 -31.07 -29.61 -0.47
C ARG A 316 -31.27 -30.62 -1.60
N THR A 317 -31.80 -30.21 -2.76
CA THR A 317 -31.87 -31.06 -3.93
C THR A 317 -30.58 -31.10 -4.76
N LEU A 318 -29.70 -30.12 -4.55
CA LEU A 318 -28.50 -29.90 -5.38
C LEU A 318 -27.19 -30.20 -4.67
N PHE A 319 -27.19 -30.09 -3.34
CA PHE A 319 -25.97 -30.22 -2.53
C PHE A 319 -26.15 -31.17 -1.39
N ASP A 320 -25.02 -31.73 -0.91
CA ASP A 320 -25.00 -32.60 0.25
C ASP A 320 -25.51 -31.93 1.52
N GLU A 321 -26.11 -32.70 2.43
CA GLU A 321 -26.68 -32.22 3.69
C GLU A 321 -25.68 -31.41 4.51
N TYR A 322 -24.40 -31.81 4.55
CA TYR A 322 -23.35 -31.08 5.25
C TYR A 322 -23.18 -29.63 4.73
N ILE A 323 -23.15 -29.48 3.40
CA ILE A 323 -23.03 -28.18 2.76
C ILE A 323 -24.28 -27.34 3.00
N CYS A 324 -25.46 -27.92 2.86
CA CYS A 324 -26.73 -27.24 3.10
C CYS A 324 -26.85 -26.76 4.55
N ASN A 325 -26.48 -27.58 5.54
CA ASN A 325 -26.51 -27.17 6.94
C ASN A 325 -25.57 -26.05 7.25
N ARG A 326 -24.40 -26.01 6.60
CA ARG A 326 -23.43 -24.90 6.73
C ARG A 326 -23.97 -23.61 6.13
N VAL A 327 -24.64 -23.66 4.97
CA VAL A 327 -25.29 -22.49 4.36
C VAL A 327 -26.46 -22.02 5.24
N ASP A 328 -27.29 -22.93 5.70
CA ASP A 328 -28.43 -22.65 6.58
C ASP A 328 -27.97 -21.92 7.85
N ASP A 329 -26.96 -22.48 8.54
CA ASP A 329 -26.42 -21.85 9.76
C ASP A 329 -25.95 -20.40 9.53
N ILE A 330 -25.34 -20.09 8.39
CA ILE A 330 -24.88 -18.75 8.09
C ILE A 330 -26.03 -17.79 7.81
N PHE A 331 -27.03 -18.20 7.02
CA PHE A 331 -28.00 -17.29 6.42
C PHE A 331 -29.39 -17.30 7.09
N ILE A 332 -29.67 -18.22 8.01
CA ILE A 332 -30.95 -18.28 8.74
C ILE A 332 -31.25 -16.98 9.52
N ASP A 333 -30.23 -16.28 10.00
CA ASP A 333 -30.34 -14.94 10.54
C ASP A 333 -29.35 -14.01 9.82
N GLN A 334 -29.86 -13.30 8.82
CA GLN A 334 -29.07 -12.39 8.00
C GLN A 334 -28.40 -11.27 8.78
N ARG A 335 -28.94 -10.87 9.94
CA ARG A 335 -28.33 -9.82 10.79
C ARG A 335 -27.00 -10.28 11.37
N ASN A 336 -26.82 -11.58 11.50
CA ASN A 336 -25.65 -12.21 12.07
C ASN A 336 -24.69 -12.76 11.01
N VAL A 337 -24.96 -12.57 9.70
CA VAL A 337 -24.15 -13.14 8.61
C VAL A 337 -22.66 -12.74 8.69
N ILE A 338 -22.37 -11.55 9.18
CA ILE A 338 -20.99 -11.09 9.35
C ILE A 338 -20.35 -11.74 10.57
N ILE A 339 -20.96 -11.66 11.73
CA ILE A 339 -20.35 -12.14 12.98
C ILE A 339 -20.15 -13.64 13.00
N LYS A 340 -21.00 -14.41 12.32
CA LYS A 340 -20.84 -15.87 12.20
C LYS A 340 -19.58 -16.28 11.44
N GLN A 341 -19.18 -15.48 10.47
CA GLN A 341 -18.04 -15.75 9.58
C GLN A 341 -16.78 -14.95 9.93
N TYR A 342 -16.95 -13.81 10.57
CA TYR A 342 -15.89 -12.88 10.94
C TYR A 342 -15.96 -12.56 12.45
N PRO A 343 -15.60 -13.52 13.31
CA PRO A 343 -15.56 -13.27 14.75
C PRO A 343 -14.53 -12.18 15.07
N CYS A 344 -14.73 -11.48 16.18
CA CYS A 344 -13.75 -10.48 16.61
C CYS A 344 -12.40 -11.12 16.96
N LEU A 345 -11.34 -10.37 16.75
CA LEU A 345 -9.99 -10.75 17.16
C LEU A 345 -9.89 -10.59 18.69
N THR A 346 -10.49 -11.51 19.43
CA THR A 346 -10.43 -11.52 20.89
C THR A 346 -9.15 -12.16 21.37
N LYS A 347 -8.79 -11.86 22.63
CA LYS A 347 -7.71 -12.55 23.35
C LYS A 347 -7.82 -14.08 23.20
N ASN A 348 -9.02 -14.63 23.18
CA ASN A 348 -9.29 -16.08 23.08
C ASN A 348 -9.07 -16.66 21.66
N SER A 349 -9.26 -15.89 20.60
CA SER A 349 -8.98 -16.34 19.23
C SER A 349 -7.49 -16.46 18.94
N ILE A 350 -6.66 -15.73 19.69
CA ILE A 350 -5.18 -15.77 19.62
C ILE A 350 -4.63 -16.83 20.59
N THR A 351 -5.36 -17.18 21.66
CA THR A 351 -4.88 -18.01 22.76
C THR A 351 -4.67 -19.49 22.42
N ASN A 352 -5.17 -19.97 21.30
CA ASN A 352 -4.80 -21.29 20.81
C ASN A 352 -3.31 -21.38 20.38
N ARG A 353 -2.58 -20.26 20.44
CA ARG A 353 -1.15 -20.16 20.15
C ARG A 353 -0.41 -19.61 21.37
N GLU A 354 -0.21 -20.46 22.37
CA GLU A 354 0.49 -20.14 23.64
C GLU A 354 1.81 -19.39 23.42
N LYS A 355 2.45 -19.56 22.28
CA LYS A 355 3.74 -18.97 21.95
C LYS A 355 3.69 -17.45 21.67
N TYR A 356 2.54 -16.90 21.27
CA TYR A 356 2.43 -15.50 20.81
C TYR A 356 1.43 -14.65 21.60
N SER A 357 0.68 -15.23 22.56
CA SER A 357 -0.36 -14.52 23.29
C SER A 357 0.16 -13.28 24.04
N GLY A 358 1.31 -13.39 24.71
CA GLY A 358 1.92 -12.27 25.40
C GLY A 358 2.44 -11.17 24.48
N LEU A 359 2.94 -11.53 23.30
CA LEU A 359 3.41 -10.57 22.29
C LEU A 359 2.24 -9.77 21.71
N TYR A 360 1.14 -10.43 21.35
CA TYR A 360 -0.06 -9.75 20.83
C TYR A 360 -0.73 -8.86 21.87
N GLU A 361 -0.77 -9.29 23.14
CA GLU A 361 -1.26 -8.46 24.23
C GLU A 361 -0.40 -7.20 24.41
N SER A 362 0.91 -7.34 24.38
CA SER A 362 1.85 -6.23 24.45
C SER A 362 1.69 -5.29 23.23
N ILE A 363 1.64 -5.82 22.00
CA ILE A 363 1.42 -5.03 20.78
C ILE A 363 0.08 -4.30 20.85
N SER A 364 -0.99 -4.96 21.28
CA SER A 364 -2.31 -4.35 21.41
C SER A 364 -2.32 -3.22 22.44
N GLN A 365 -1.70 -3.42 23.61
CA GLN A 365 -1.55 -2.40 24.65
C GLN A 365 -0.73 -1.22 24.16
N TYR A 366 0.41 -1.46 23.51
CA TYR A 366 1.24 -0.41 22.92
C TYR A 366 0.48 0.35 21.84
N THR A 367 -0.19 -0.35 20.94
CA THR A 367 -0.98 0.27 19.88
C THR A 367 -2.09 1.15 20.46
N TYR A 368 -2.79 0.67 21.48
CA TYR A 368 -3.81 1.46 22.18
C TYR A 368 -3.22 2.70 22.85
N ALA A 369 -2.11 2.54 23.59
CA ALA A 369 -1.42 3.66 24.25
C ALA A 369 -0.92 4.70 23.23
N LEU A 370 -0.34 4.26 22.12
CA LEU A 370 0.11 5.14 21.03
C LEU A 370 -1.06 5.91 20.40
N ARG A 371 -2.16 5.24 20.16
CA ARG A 371 -3.39 5.88 19.60
C ARG A 371 -3.97 6.91 20.56
N THR A 372 -4.00 6.59 21.86
CA THR A 372 -4.47 7.51 22.89
C THR A 372 -3.59 8.77 22.92
N ARG A 373 -2.28 8.61 22.84
CA ARG A 373 -1.34 9.73 22.76
C ARG A 373 -1.52 10.52 21.46
N GLN A 374 -1.62 9.85 20.33
CA GLN A 374 -1.85 10.49 19.02
C GLN A 374 -3.15 11.30 19.00
N MET A 375 -4.22 10.81 19.61
CA MET A 375 -5.49 11.53 19.69
C MET A 375 -5.49 12.67 20.71
N ALA A 376 -4.64 12.58 21.73
CA ALA A 376 -4.45 13.65 22.70
C ALA A 376 -3.49 14.76 22.21
N ASP A 377 -2.68 14.45 21.20
CA ASP A 377 -1.74 15.36 20.57
C ASP A 377 -2.44 16.24 19.53
N ILE A 378 -3.20 17.21 20.03
CA ILE A 378 -3.87 18.23 19.22
C ILE A 378 -2.87 19.37 19.02
N ILE A 379 -2.38 19.51 17.81
CA ILE A 379 -1.56 20.66 17.45
C ILE A 379 -2.48 21.83 17.17
N GLU A 380 -2.38 22.88 17.97
CA GLU A 380 -3.10 24.12 17.73
C GLU A 380 -2.43 24.92 16.61
N GLN A 381 -3.25 25.62 15.81
CA GLN A 381 -2.76 26.43 14.71
C GLN A 381 -1.75 27.51 15.15
N SER A 382 -1.85 27.96 16.40
CA SER A 382 -0.89 28.87 17.05
C SER A 382 0.51 28.26 17.26
N GLU A 383 0.62 26.92 17.31
CA GLU A 383 1.91 26.22 17.41
C GLU A 383 2.55 26.03 16.05
N LEU A 384 1.75 25.87 14.99
CA LEU A 384 2.22 25.80 13.62
C LEU A 384 2.79 27.16 13.15
N SER A 385 2.22 28.28 13.59
CA SER A 385 2.71 29.62 13.22
C SER A 385 4.09 29.94 13.78
N LYS A 386 4.51 29.30 14.88
CA LYS A 386 5.87 29.49 15.43
C LYS A 386 7.01 28.95 14.57
N PHE A 387 6.69 28.13 13.58
CA PHE A 387 7.66 27.59 12.63
C PHE A 387 7.72 28.38 11.30
N VAL A 388 6.82 29.33 11.12
CA VAL A 388 6.70 30.12 9.86
C VAL A 388 7.19 31.56 10.05
N ASP A 389 7.29 32.05 11.30
CA ASP A 389 7.87 33.34 11.67
C ASP A 389 9.39 33.20 11.93
#